data_481f7ab3962ea7b6c18542c0a921515d
#
_entry.id   481f7ab3962ea7b6c18542c0a921515d
#
_cell.length_a   1.000
_cell.length_b   1.000
_cell.length_c   1.000
_cell.angle_alpha   90.00
_cell.angle_beta   90.00
_cell.angle_gamma   90.00
#
_symmetry.space_group_name_H-M   'P 1'
#
loop_
_entity.id
_entity.type
_entity.pdbx_description
1 polymer ?
#
loop_
_entity_poly.entity_id
_entity_poly.type
_entity_poly.pdbx_seq_one_letter_code
_entity_poly.pdbx_strand_id
1 'polypeptide(L)'
;LYHPVRIIGNWISILEKWLRVFCKNDEKKERIAGCVLWFCVVIASVGIPWGLLYLAGKVSFWLQFALETFWCYQLLAGKCLKDESRKVYVRLVNHNLEGARHAVSMIVGRDTGNLSEAGVTKAAVETVAENTSDGVIAPLIFMLIGGAPLGFFYKAVNTMDSMVGYKNEKYLHFGRFAAKMDDVWNYIPSRISALLMIASAWIFRMDYKRAWAVWKRDRRKHASPNSAQTEAVCAGALQVQLAGDAYYFGKLYPKETIGDDVRPVSYTHLTLPTNSRV
;
A
#
# COMPACT_ATOMS: atom_id res chain seq x y z
N LEU A 1 18.75 12.15 2.15
CA LEU A 1 18.43 11.96 0.73
C LEU A 1 16.92 12.08 0.55
N TYR A 2 16.47 12.92 -0.38
CA TYR A 2 15.05 13.05 -0.72
C TYR A 2 14.57 11.76 -1.37
N HIS A 3 13.63 11.07 -0.73
CA HIS A 3 13.05 9.85 -1.27
C HIS A 3 12.10 10.21 -2.42
N PRO A 4 12.16 9.55 -3.60
CA PRO A 4 11.35 9.89 -4.77
C PRO A 4 9.84 10.00 -4.50
N VAL A 5 9.30 9.09 -3.69
CA VAL A 5 7.87 9.10 -3.31
C VAL A 5 7.47 10.38 -2.56
N ARG A 6 8.38 10.96 -1.76
CA ARG A 6 8.13 12.25 -1.10
C ARG A 6 8.09 13.41 -2.10
N ILE A 7 8.92 13.35 -3.14
CA ILE A 7 8.89 14.36 -4.22
C ILE A 7 7.55 14.28 -4.94
N ILE A 8 7.11 13.08 -5.30
CA ILE A 8 5.78 12.84 -5.92
C ILE A 8 4.67 13.38 -5.00
N GLY A 9 4.70 13.05 -3.71
CA GLY A 9 3.71 13.52 -2.74
C GLY A 9 3.67 15.05 -2.61
N ASN A 10 4.82 15.72 -2.59
CA ASN A 10 4.88 17.18 -2.59
C ASN A 10 4.28 17.78 -3.87
N TRP A 11 4.57 17.20 -5.03
CA TRP A 11 3.98 17.60 -6.31
C TRP A 11 2.46 17.46 -6.30
N ILE A 12 1.94 16.33 -5.83
CA ILE A 12 0.49 16.11 -5.67
C ILE A 12 -0.11 17.22 -4.80
N SER A 13 0.50 17.53 -3.66
CA SER A 13 -0.01 18.56 -2.74
C SER A 13 0.01 19.96 -3.34
N ILE A 14 1.04 20.32 -4.10
CA ILE A 14 1.15 21.63 -4.78
C ILE A 14 0.08 21.73 -5.85
N LEU A 15 -0.03 20.72 -6.72
CA LEU A 15 -1.01 20.70 -7.81
C LEU A 15 -2.44 20.65 -7.29
N GLU A 16 -2.72 19.89 -6.22
CA GLU A 16 -4.04 19.86 -5.57
C GLU A 16 -4.44 21.27 -5.13
N LYS A 17 -3.57 21.95 -4.39
CA LYS A 17 -3.85 23.32 -3.91
C LYS A 17 -4.13 24.27 -5.07
N TRP A 18 -3.33 24.22 -6.13
CA TRP A 18 -3.47 25.08 -7.30
C TRP A 18 -4.76 24.78 -8.07
N LEU A 19 -5.07 23.51 -8.35
CA LEU A 19 -6.26 23.12 -9.10
C LEU A 19 -7.55 23.41 -8.33
N ARG A 20 -7.55 23.28 -6.99
CA ARG A 20 -8.74 23.57 -6.17
C ARG A 20 -9.19 25.04 -6.21
N VAL A 21 -8.28 25.98 -6.49
CA VAL A 21 -8.64 27.40 -6.66
C VAL A 21 -9.68 27.57 -7.77
N PHE A 22 -9.64 26.72 -8.79
CA PHE A 22 -10.55 26.79 -9.93
C PHE A 22 -11.83 25.99 -9.75
N CYS A 23 -11.91 25.14 -8.72
CA CYS A 23 -13.07 24.23 -8.55
C CYS A 23 -14.29 24.93 -7.93
N LYS A 24 -14.11 25.91 -7.01
CA LYS A 24 -15.20 26.68 -6.37
C LYS A 24 -16.38 25.81 -5.88
N ASN A 25 -16.11 24.64 -5.27
CA ASN A 25 -17.12 23.67 -4.82
C ASN A 25 -18.07 23.12 -5.91
N ASP A 26 -17.66 23.14 -7.17
CA ASP A 26 -18.39 22.54 -8.29
C ASP A 26 -17.89 21.11 -8.50
N GLU A 27 -18.76 20.11 -8.27
CA GLU A 27 -18.44 18.69 -8.40
C GLU A 27 -17.86 18.32 -9.79
N LYS A 28 -18.38 18.92 -10.87
CA LYS A 28 -17.88 18.63 -12.22
C LYS A 28 -16.46 19.16 -12.40
N LYS A 29 -16.21 20.36 -11.90
CA LYS A 29 -14.86 20.96 -11.95
C LYS A 29 -13.88 20.17 -11.08
N GLU A 30 -14.30 19.68 -9.91
CA GLU A 30 -13.46 18.82 -9.07
C GLU A 30 -13.08 17.52 -9.77
N ARG A 31 -14.03 16.86 -10.45
CA ARG A 31 -13.75 15.65 -11.24
C ARG A 31 -12.76 15.90 -12.38
N ILE A 32 -12.93 17.01 -13.11
CA ILE A 32 -12.00 17.40 -14.17
C ILE A 32 -10.62 17.72 -13.59
N ALA A 33 -10.57 18.50 -12.51
CA ALA A 33 -9.32 18.84 -11.82
C ALA A 33 -8.58 17.59 -11.30
N GLY A 34 -9.31 16.60 -10.77
CA GLY A 34 -8.73 15.31 -10.38
C GLY A 34 -8.15 14.53 -11.56
N CYS A 35 -8.80 14.55 -12.71
CA CYS A 35 -8.23 13.95 -13.93
C CYS A 35 -6.96 14.70 -14.37
N VAL A 36 -6.98 16.04 -14.37
CA VAL A 36 -5.82 16.87 -14.74
C VAL A 36 -4.66 16.60 -13.78
N LEU A 37 -4.94 16.55 -12.47
CA LEU A 37 -3.95 16.18 -11.46
C LEU A 37 -3.26 14.87 -11.82
N TRP A 38 -4.08 13.84 -12.10
CA TRP A 38 -3.56 12.49 -12.39
C TRP A 38 -2.64 12.49 -13.61
N PHE A 39 -3.06 13.10 -14.70
CA PHE A 39 -2.23 13.16 -15.92
C PHE A 39 -0.95 13.97 -15.70
N CYS A 40 -1.02 15.13 -15.04
CA CYS A 40 0.16 15.94 -14.76
C CYS A 40 1.18 15.19 -13.89
N VAL A 41 0.73 14.52 -12.83
CA VAL A 41 1.60 13.78 -11.92
C VAL A 41 2.21 12.58 -12.64
N VAL A 42 1.42 11.81 -13.40
CA VAL A 42 1.92 10.65 -14.13
C VAL A 42 2.92 11.04 -15.21
N ILE A 43 2.59 12.05 -16.03
CA ILE A 43 3.51 12.51 -17.10
C ILE A 43 4.83 12.98 -16.51
N ALA A 44 4.80 13.75 -15.42
CA ALA A 44 6.04 14.22 -14.78
C ALA A 44 6.81 13.05 -14.14
N SER A 45 6.11 12.13 -13.45
CA SER A 45 6.74 11.00 -12.75
C SER A 45 7.36 9.98 -13.69
N VAL A 46 6.89 9.86 -14.93
CA VAL A 46 7.48 9.01 -15.96
C VAL A 46 8.50 9.77 -16.80
N GLY A 47 8.11 10.96 -17.28
CA GLY A 47 8.88 11.72 -18.25
C GLY A 47 10.21 12.24 -17.69
N ILE A 48 10.23 12.71 -16.43
CA ILE A 48 11.46 13.21 -15.81
C ILE A 48 12.49 12.08 -15.64
N PRO A 49 12.17 10.94 -14.98
CA PRO A 49 13.11 9.84 -14.88
C PRO A 49 13.55 9.28 -16.23
N TRP A 50 12.61 9.13 -17.15
CA TRP A 50 12.93 8.65 -18.50
C TRP A 50 13.92 9.59 -19.21
N GLY A 51 13.67 10.89 -19.18
CA GLY A 51 14.56 11.90 -19.77
C GLY A 51 15.94 11.92 -19.14
N LEU A 52 16.02 11.82 -17.81
CA LEU A 52 17.28 11.75 -17.08
C LEU A 52 18.07 10.48 -17.41
N LEU A 53 17.41 9.32 -17.51
CA LEU A 53 18.05 8.08 -17.95
C LEU A 53 18.56 8.17 -19.39
N TYR A 54 17.76 8.76 -20.27
CA TYR A 54 18.19 9.00 -21.67
C TYR A 54 19.43 9.88 -21.74
N LEU A 55 19.45 11.00 -20.99
CA LEU A 55 20.61 11.89 -20.92
C LEU A 55 21.85 11.19 -20.31
N ALA A 56 21.64 10.45 -19.22
CA ALA A 56 22.69 9.66 -18.58
C ALA A 56 23.30 8.64 -19.56
N GLY A 57 22.47 7.98 -20.37
CA GLY A 57 22.90 7.02 -21.39
C GLY A 57 23.71 7.67 -22.53
N LYS A 58 23.47 8.95 -22.83
CA LYS A 58 24.30 9.71 -23.79
C LYS A 58 25.71 10.00 -23.26
N VAL A 59 25.85 10.09 -21.93
CA VAL A 59 27.16 10.30 -21.27
C VAL A 59 27.88 8.98 -21.09
N SER A 60 27.24 7.97 -20.51
CA SER A 60 27.82 6.64 -20.28
C SER A 60 26.73 5.62 -19.96
N PHE A 61 26.88 4.41 -20.53
CA PHE A 61 26.05 3.25 -20.17
C PHE A 61 26.08 2.96 -18.65
N TRP A 62 27.26 3.04 -18.04
CA TRP A 62 27.41 2.77 -16.62
C TRP A 62 26.71 3.79 -15.73
N LEU A 63 26.68 5.07 -16.17
CA LEU A 63 25.94 6.12 -15.45
C LEU A 63 24.42 5.86 -15.50
N GLN A 64 23.91 5.51 -16.68
CA GLN A 64 22.49 5.14 -16.83
C GLN A 64 22.15 3.94 -15.96
N PHE A 65 22.94 2.86 -16.04
CA PHE A 65 22.74 1.64 -15.28
C PHE A 65 22.75 1.89 -13.76
N ALA A 66 23.73 2.65 -13.29
CA ALA A 66 23.83 2.99 -11.86
C ALA A 66 22.61 3.80 -11.37
N LEU A 67 22.20 4.81 -12.16
CA LEU A 67 21.04 5.64 -11.83
C LEU A 67 19.73 4.84 -11.82
N GLU A 68 19.53 3.98 -12.81
CA GLU A 68 18.36 3.12 -12.91
C GLU A 68 18.29 2.13 -11.75
N THR A 69 19.42 1.46 -11.45
CA THR A 69 19.53 0.54 -10.32
C THR A 69 19.23 1.24 -8.99
N PHE A 70 19.77 2.44 -8.80
CA PHE A 70 19.52 3.22 -7.59
C PHE A 70 18.03 3.59 -7.45
N TRP A 71 17.36 4.00 -8.52
CA TRP A 71 15.93 4.30 -8.46
C TRP A 71 15.08 3.06 -8.26
N CYS A 72 15.38 1.95 -8.94
CA CYS A 72 14.70 0.69 -8.70
C CYS A 72 14.78 0.27 -7.22
N TYR A 73 15.94 0.41 -6.60
CA TYR A 73 16.10 0.17 -5.17
C TYR A 73 15.23 1.09 -4.31
N GLN A 74 15.18 2.40 -4.63
CA GLN A 74 14.40 3.37 -3.87
C GLN A 74 12.87 3.20 -4.02
N LEU A 75 12.41 2.65 -5.13
CA LEU A 75 10.97 2.44 -5.38
C LEU A 75 10.40 1.25 -4.59
N LEU A 76 11.23 0.36 -4.07
CA LEU A 76 10.82 -0.80 -3.29
C LEU A 76 10.70 -0.44 -1.81
N ALA A 77 9.51 -0.65 -1.25
CA ALA A 77 9.20 -0.32 0.14
C ALA A 77 9.48 -1.45 1.15
N GLY A 78 10.05 -2.58 0.73
CA GLY A 78 10.20 -3.78 1.59
C GLY A 78 10.94 -3.52 2.89
N LYS A 79 12.05 -2.77 2.86
CA LYS A 79 12.77 -2.40 4.07
C LYS A 79 11.96 -1.48 4.97
N CYS A 80 11.32 -0.47 4.40
CA CYS A 80 10.48 0.47 5.15
C CYS A 80 9.32 -0.28 5.83
N LEU A 81 8.65 -1.17 5.12
CA LEU A 81 7.55 -1.97 5.64
C LEU A 81 8.00 -2.85 6.82
N LYS A 82 9.15 -3.51 6.70
CA LYS A 82 9.76 -4.29 7.78
C LYS A 82 10.10 -3.41 8.99
N ASP A 83 10.73 -2.27 8.78
CA ASP A 83 11.19 -1.40 9.87
C ASP A 83 9.99 -0.79 10.62
N GLU A 84 8.94 -0.38 9.91
CA GLU A 84 7.74 0.19 10.52
C GLU A 84 6.92 -0.87 11.27
N SER A 85 6.72 -2.05 10.70
CA SER A 85 6.02 -3.15 11.40
C SER A 85 6.78 -3.61 12.64
N ARG A 86 8.13 -3.61 12.59
CA ARG A 86 8.98 -3.92 13.75
C ARG A 86 8.81 -2.90 14.87
N LYS A 87 8.61 -1.61 14.57
CA LYS A 87 8.33 -0.60 15.61
C LYS A 87 7.06 -0.93 16.39
N VAL A 88 5.99 -1.32 15.68
CA VAL A 88 4.75 -1.77 16.31
C VAL A 88 5.00 -2.98 17.21
N TYR A 89 5.68 -4.00 16.68
CA TYR A 89 6.04 -5.21 17.41
C TYR A 89 6.80 -4.91 18.72
N VAL A 90 7.87 -4.12 18.65
CA VAL A 90 8.70 -3.78 19.82
C VAL A 90 7.88 -3.07 20.90
N ARG A 91 6.94 -2.21 20.53
CA ARG A 91 6.06 -1.53 21.50
C ARG A 91 5.09 -2.49 22.17
N LEU A 92 4.54 -3.45 21.41
CA LEU A 92 3.61 -4.46 21.97
C LEU A 92 4.33 -5.43 22.90
N VAL A 93 5.52 -5.92 22.54
CA VAL A 93 6.32 -6.80 23.42
C VAL A 93 6.68 -6.11 24.75
N ASN A 94 6.91 -4.79 24.72
CA ASN A 94 7.19 -4.00 25.91
C ASN A 94 5.92 -3.53 26.65
N HIS A 95 4.74 -4.09 26.34
CA HIS A 95 3.45 -3.72 26.93
C HIS A 95 3.13 -2.21 26.87
N ASN A 96 3.70 -1.52 25.88
CA ASN A 96 3.45 -0.10 25.63
C ASN A 96 2.37 0.08 24.54
N LEU A 97 1.10 -0.06 24.94
CA LEU A 97 -0.03 0.02 24.00
C LEU A 97 -0.15 1.41 23.34
N GLU A 98 0.07 2.48 24.10
CA GLU A 98 0.02 3.85 23.52
C GLU A 98 1.12 4.06 22.47
N GLY A 99 2.34 3.65 22.77
CA GLY A 99 3.43 3.68 21.81
C GLY A 99 3.16 2.80 20.57
N ALA A 100 2.46 1.67 20.75
CA ALA A 100 2.05 0.80 19.65
C ALA A 100 0.95 1.42 18.79
N ARG A 101 -0.05 2.06 19.40
CA ARG A 101 -1.09 2.85 18.71
C ARG A 101 -0.50 3.98 17.87
N HIS A 102 0.47 4.71 18.44
CA HIS A 102 1.19 5.74 17.70
C HIS A 102 2.02 5.15 16.55
N ALA A 103 2.75 4.04 16.79
CA ALA A 103 3.54 3.41 15.74
C ALA A 103 2.66 2.91 14.58
N VAL A 104 1.53 2.27 14.88
CA VAL A 104 0.62 1.79 13.83
C VAL A 104 -0.07 2.94 13.10
N SER A 105 -0.38 4.07 13.75
CA SER A 105 -0.99 5.25 13.09
C SER A 105 -0.11 5.85 11.99
N MET A 106 1.19 5.58 12.01
CA MET A 106 2.11 6.05 10.96
C MET A 106 2.03 5.24 9.66
N ILE A 107 1.36 4.08 9.69
CA ILE A 107 1.29 3.15 8.56
C ILE A 107 -0.15 2.79 8.14
N VAL A 108 -1.16 3.19 8.91
CA VAL A 108 -2.57 2.93 8.60
C VAL A 108 -3.34 4.24 8.41
N GLY A 109 -4.39 4.20 7.60
CA GLY A 109 -5.27 5.37 7.38
C GLY A 109 -6.46 5.47 8.34
N ARG A 110 -6.66 4.47 9.23
CA ARG A 110 -7.77 4.44 10.21
C ARG A 110 -7.40 5.08 11.54
N ASP A 111 -8.42 5.42 12.33
CA ASP A 111 -8.21 5.92 13.70
C ASP A 111 -7.67 4.81 14.59
N THR A 112 -6.59 5.09 15.33
CA THR A 112 -5.87 4.07 16.13
C THR A 112 -5.98 4.28 17.63
N GLY A 113 -6.45 5.45 18.09
CA GLY A 113 -6.42 5.86 19.50
C GLY A 113 -7.13 4.90 20.46
N ASN A 114 -8.17 4.18 20.01
CA ASN A 114 -8.98 3.30 20.84
C ASN A 114 -8.74 1.80 20.55
N LEU A 115 -7.73 1.44 19.75
CA LEU A 115 -7.46 0.04 19.40
C LEU A 115 -6.90 -0.72 20.62
N SER A 116 -7.39 -1.94 20.85
CA SER A 116 -6.76 -2.91 21.76
C SER A 116 -5.43 -3.41 21.18
N GLU A 117 -4.64 -4.15 21.96
CA GLU A 117 -3.41 -4.81 21.45
C GLU A 117 -3.69 -5.69 20.23
N ALA A 118 -4.76 -6.48 20.30
CA ALA A 118 -5.21 -7.29 19.16
C ALA A 118 -5.62 -6.42 17.96
N GLY A 119 -6.30 -5.30 18.20
CA GLY A 119 -6.69 -4.34 17.16
C GLY A 119 -5.49 -3.68 16.49
N VAL A 120 -4.47 -3.27 17.28
CA VAL A 120 -3.21 -2.72 16.75
C VAL A 120 -2.47 -3.76 15.91
N THR A 121 -2.37 -4.98 16.42
CA THR A 121 -1.71 -6.09 15.70
C THR A 121 -2.43 -6.39 14.39
N LYS A 122 -3.77 -6.49 14.43
CA LYS A 122 -4.61 -6.72 13.27
C LYS A 122 -4.39 -5.66 12.20
N ALA A 123 -4.43 -4.38 12.58
CA ALA A 123 -4.18 -3.26 11.69
C ALA A 123 -2.79 -3.32 11.05
N ALA A 124 -1.76 -3.67 11.81
CA ALA A 124 -0.41 -3.81 11.31
C ALA A 124 -0.27 -4.99 10.33
N VAL A 125 -0.86 -6.15 10.64
CA VAL A 125 -0.84 -7.34 9.76
C VAL A 125 -1.56 -7.05 8.43
N GLU A 126 -2.73 -6.42 8.47
CA GLU A 126 -3.48 -5.99 7.28
C GLU A 126 -2.63 -5.07 6.40
N THR A 127 -2.02 -4.05 7.00
CA THR A 127 -1.17 -3.10 6.27
C THR A 127 0.06 -3.76 5.66
N VAL A 128 0.70 -4.70 6.37
CA VAL A 128 1.83 -5.46 5.82
C VAL A 128 1.38 -6.33 4.66
N ALA A 129 0.23 -7.00 4.77
CA ALA A 129 -0.32 -7.84 3.71
C ALA A 129 -0.64 -7.02 2.45
N GLU A 130 -1.34 -5.89 2.59
CA GLU A 130 -1.67 -4.98 1.50
C GLU A 130 -0.41 -4.39 0.85
N ASN A 131 0.51 -3.85 1.65
CA ASN A 131 1.74 -3.24 1.14
C ASN A 131 2.76 -4.25 0.61
N THR A 132 2.62 -5.53 0.86
CA THR A 132 3.38 -6.57 0.15
C THR A 132 3.05 -6.51 -1.35
N SER A 133 1.79 -6.27 -1.72
CA SER A 133 1.42 -5.98 -3.10
C SER A 133 1.90 -4.60 -3.52
N ASP A 134 1.42 -3.55 -2.87
CA ASP A 134 1.52 -2.17 -3.34
C ASP A 134 2.90 -1.54 -3.14
N GLY A 135 3.63 -2.05 -2.16
CA GLY A 135 4.98 -1.57 -1.82
C GLY A 135 6.12 -2.38 -2.44
N VAL A 136 5.85 -3.62 -2.86
CA VAL A 136 6.93 -4.52 -3.31
C VAL A 136 6.60 -5.18 -4.65
N ILE A 137 5.56 -6.02 -4.73
CA ILE A 137 5.33 -6.86 -5.90
C ILE A 137 4.85 -6.03 -7.10
N ALA A 138 3.90 -5.13 -6.91
CA ALA A 138 3.41 -4.30 -7.99
C ALA A 138 4.50 -3.39 -8.58
N PRO A 139 5.26 -2.60 -7.81
CA PRO A 139 6.38 -1.84 -8.39
C PRO A 139 7.41 -2.73 -9.07
N LEU A 140 7.71 -3.94 -8.55
CA LEU A 140 8.60 -4.90 -9.22
C LEU A 140 8.07 -5.31 -10.60
N ILE A 141 6.79 -5.63 -10.73
CA ILE A 141 6.18 -6.01 -12.01
C ILE A 141 6.34 -4.87 -13.02
N PHE A 142 6.02 -3.63 -12.61
CA PHE A 142 6.16 -2.47 -13.50
C PHE A 142 7.62 -2.19 -13.89
N MET A 143 8.55 -2.33 -12.94
CA MET A 143 9.98 -2.18 -13.24
C MET A 143 10.51 -3.28 -14.18
N LEU A 144 10.02 -4.52 -14.06
CA LEU A 144 10.38 -5.60 -15.00
C LEU A 144 9.88 -5.33 -16.42
N ILE A 145 8.78 -4.62 -16.60
CA ILE A 145 8.20 -4.30 -17.91
C ILE A 145 8.92 -3.11 -18.56
N GLY A 146 9.27 -2.07 -17.80
CA GLY A 146 9.79 -0.84 -18.38
C GLY A 146 10.73 -0.04 -17.47
N GLY A 147 11.50 -0.75 -16.65
CA GLY A 147 12.54 -0.14 -15.81
C GLY A 147 12.01 0.81 -14.76
N ALA A 148 12.90 1.65 -14.25
CA ALA A 148 12.56 2.65 -13.25
C ALA A 148 11.41 3.59 -13.67
N PRO A 149 11.29 4.07 -14.93
CA PRO A 149 10.18 4.93 -15.35
C PRO A 149 8.80 4.33 -15.11
N LEU A 150 8.56 3.05 -15.42
CA LEU A 150 7.30 2.40 -15.11
C LEU A 150 7.13 2.10 -13.62
N GLY A 151 8.21 1.88 -12.89
CA GLY A 151 8.17 1.85 -11.42
C GLY A 151 7.69 3.18 -10.84
N PHE A 152 8.17 4.32 -11.36
CA PHE A 152 7.71 5.66 -10.99
C PHE A 152 6.24 5.88 -11.37
N PHE A 153 5.81 5.42 -12.55
CA PHE A 153 4.41 5.43 -12.94
C PHE A 153 3.53 4.79 -11.87
N TYR A 154 3.83 3.53 -11.52
CA TYR A 154 3.05 2.81 -10.53
C TYR A 154 3.05 3.53 -9.17
N LYS A 155 4.22 3.98 -8.71
CA LYS A 155 4.31 4.72 -7.45
C LYS A 155 3.56 6.05 -7.46
N ALA A 156 3.50 6.73 -8.58
CA ALA A 156 2.71 7.95 -8.74
C ALA A 156 1.21 7.66 -8.60
N VAL A 157 0.71 6.61 -9.27
CA VAL A 157 -0.69 6.19 -9.20
C VAL A 157 -1.06 5.81 -7.76
N ASN A 158 -0.30 4.94 -7.13
CA ASN A 158 -0.53 4.47 -5.76
C ASN A 158 -0.41 5.60 -4.72
N THR A 159 0.54 6.54 -4.89
CA THR A 159 0.68 7.69 -3.99
C THR A 159 -0.51 8.66 -4.13
N MET A 160 -1.02 8.86 -5.35
CA MET A 160 -2.22 9.69 -5.54
C MET A 160 -3.44 9.09 -4.87
N ASP A 161 -3.68 7.79 -4.97
CA ASP A 161 -4.77 7.14 -4.25
C ASP A 161 -4.61 7.32 -2.74
N SER A 162 -3.44 7.05 -2.20
CA SER A 162 -3.13 7.19 -0.77
C SER A 162 -3.29 8.63 -0.24
N MET A 163 -3.14 9.65 -1.09
CA MET A 163 -3.23 11.07 -0.67
C MET A 163 -4.59 11.69 -0.93
N VAL A 164 -5.23 11.35 -2.03
CA VAL A 164 -6.48 12.01 -2.46
C VAL A 164 -7.63 11.04 -2.75
N GLY A 165 -7.42 9.72 -2.71
CA GLY A 165 -8.42 8.69 -3.02
C GLY A 165 -9.49 8.46 -1.95
N TYR A 166 -9.45 9.19 -0.84
CA TYR A 166 -10.40 9.02 0.26
C TYR A 166 -11.84 9.38 -0.12
N LYS A 167 -12.82 8.60 0.40
CA LYS A 167 -14.26 8.84 0.22
C LYS A 167 -14.84 9.80 1.27
N ASN A 168 -14.13 10.86 1.60
CA ASN A 168 -14.62 11.94 2.45
C ASN A 168 -15.11 13.13 1.59
N GLU A 169 -15.80 14.09 2.22
CA GLU A 169 -16.35 15.26 1.54
C GLU A 169 -15.30 16.01 0.68
N LYS A 170 -14.07 16.10 1.19
CA LYS A 170 -12.99 16.80 0.50
C LYS A 170 -12.55 16.13 -0.80
N TYR A 171 -12.57 14.80 -0.87
CA TYR A 171 -11.96 14.04 -1.96
C TYR A 171 -12.94 13.22 -2.80
N LEU A 172 -14.22 13.17 -2.41
CA LEU A 172 -15.24 12.33 -3.04
C LEU A 172 -15.33 12.52 -4.57
N HIS A 173 -15.20 13.74 -5.02
CA HIS A 173 -15.25 14.07 -6.44
C HIS A 173 -13.85 14.25 -7.03
N PHE A 174 -12.96 14.94 -6.33
CA PHE A 174 -11.63 15.25 -6.79
C PHE A 174 -10.73 14.00 -6.89
N GLY A 175 -10.73 13.14 -5.87
CA GLY A 175 -9.88 11.94 -5.81
C GLY A 175 -10.42 10.73 -6.56
N ARG A 176 -11.69 10.78 -7.02
CA ARG A 176 -12.36 9.62 -7.62
C ARG A 176 -11.61 9.00 -8.78
N PHE A 177 -10.99 9.83 -9.63
CA PHE A 177 -10.25 9.33 -10.79
C PHE A 177 -8.96 8.62 -10.36
N ALA A 178 -8.21 9.20 -9.42
CA ALA A 178 -7.00 8.60 -8.87
C ALA A 178 -7.28 7.23 -8.24
N ALA A 179 -8.32 7.13 -7.38
CA ALA A 179 -8.73 5.87 -6.77
C ALA A 179 -9.11 4.79 -7.80
N LYS A 180 -9.87 5.17 -8.84
CA LYS A 180 -10.22 4.22 -9.90
C LYS A 180 -9.02 3.76 -10.72
N MET A 181 -8.08 4.65 -10.98
CA MET A 181 -6.86 4.29 -11.72
C MET A 181 -5.97 3.37 -10.89
N ASP A 182 -5.85 3.60 -9.58
CA ASP A 182 -5.16 2.65 -8.69
C ASP A 182 -5.83 1.28 -8.71
N ASP A 183 -7.15 1.20 -8.58
CA ASP A 183 -7.88 -0.06 -8.69
C ASP A 183 -7.59 -0.81 -10.00
N VAL A 184 -7.48 -0.10 -11.12
CA VAL A 184 -7.20 -0.67 -12.44
C VAL A 184 -5.76 -1.18 -12.53
N TRP A 185 -4.77 -0.36 -12.16
CA TRP A 185 -3.36 -0.70 -12.29
C TRP A 185 -2.88 -1.73 -11.26
N ASN A 186 -3.55 -1.81 -10.11
CA ASN A 186 -3.35 -2.84 -9.10
C ASN A 186 -4.10 -4.14 -9.37
N TYR A 187 -5.01 -4.18 -10.35
CA TYR A 187 -5.86 -5.36 -10.55
C TYR A 187 -5.06 -6.64 -10.79
N ILE A 188 -4.12 -6.63 -11.73
CA ILE A 188 -3.26 -7.79 -12.03
C ILE A 188 -2.20 -7.99 -10.92
N PRO A 189 -1.44 -6.96 -10.50
CA PRO A 189 -0.42 -7.12 -9.47
C PRO A 189 -0.93 -7.74 -8.17
N SER A 190 -2.09 -7.30 -7.66
CA SER A 190 -2.63 -7.83 -6.41
C SER A 190 -2.96 -9.34 -6.48
N ARG A 191 -3.38 -9.85 -7.63
CA ARG A 191 -3.65 -11.28 -7.83
C ARG A 191 -2.36 -12.08 -7.95
N ILE A 192 -1.36 -11.55 -8.65
CA ILE A 192 -0.02 -12.14 -8.69
C ILE A 192 0.57 -12.16 -7.28
N SER A 193 0.44 -11.07 -6.52
CA SER A 193 0.89 -11.00 -5.12
C SER A 193 0.23 -12.07 -4.25
N ALA A 194 -1.08 -12.25 -4.37
CA ALA A 194 -1.80 -13.29 -3.63
C ALA A 194 -1.27 -14.69 -3.96
N LEU A 195 -1.05 -15.00 -5.23
CA LEU A 195 -0.51 -16.30 -5.65
C LEU A 195 0.92 -16.51 -5.15
N LEU A 196 1.77 -15.49 -5.20
CA LEU A 196 3.13 -15.53 -4.67
C LEU A 196 3.13 -15.71 -3.14
N MET A 197 2.22 -15.06 -2.42
CA MET A 197 2.06 -15.25 -0.98
C MET A 197 1.60 -16.66 -0.63
N ILE A 198 0.68 -17.27 -1.40
CA ILE A 198 0.26 -18.67 -1.20
C ILE A 198 1.45 -19.62 -1.46
N ALA A 199 2.23 -19.39 -2.51
CA ALA A 199 3.43 -20.15 -2.79
C ALA A 199 4.47 -20.00 -1.68
N SER A 200 4.65 -18.79 -1.13
CA SER A 200 5.50 -18.52 0.02
C SER A 200 5.02 -19.25 1.27
N ALA A 201 3.70 -19.27 1.53
CA ALA A 201 3.13 -20.00 2.64
C ALA A 201 3.44 -21.50 2.55
N TRP A 202 3.43 -22.07 1.35
CA TRP A 202 3.84 -23.45 1.12
C TRP A 202 5.34 -23.67 1.40
N ILE A 203 6.22 -22.81 0.88
CA ILE A 203 7.67 -22.88 1.07
C ILE A 203 8.05 -22.80 2.57
N PHE A 204 7.41 -21.87 3.29
CA PHE A 204 7.66 -21.64 4.72
C PHE A 204 6.85 -22.56 5.64
N ARG A 205 6.19 -23.60 5.10
CA ARG A 205 5.40 -24.58 5.83
C ARG A 205 4.27 -23.98 6.68
N MET A 206 3.72 -22.87 6.25
CA MET A 206 2.49 -22.28 6.78
C MET A 206 1.25 -22.99 6.17
N ASP A 207 0.06 -22.65 6.64
CA ASP A 207 -1.17 -23.26 6.14
C ASP A 207 -1.59 -22.71 4.77
N TYR A 208 -0.88 -23.12 3.73
CA TYR A 208 -1.14 -22.70 2.35
C TYR A 208 -2.50 -23.20 1.82
N LYS A 209 -2.99 -24.34 2.33
CA LYS A 209 -4.30 -24.87 1.93
C LYS A 209 -5.41 -23.95 2.42
N ARG A 210 -5.31 -23.53 3.68
CA ARG A 210 -6.25 -22.57 4.25
C ARG A 210 -6.10 -21.19 3.63
N ALA A 211 -4.87 -20.73 3.35
CA ALA A 211 -4.62 -19.50 2.60
C ALA A 211 -5.34 -19.49 1.26
N TRP A 212 -5.26 -20.59 0.51
CA TRP A 212 -5.97 -20.75 -0.76
C TRP A 212 -7.49 -20.75 -0.60
N ALA A 213 -8.02 -21.48 0.40
CA ALA A 213 -9.46 -21.57 0.66
C ALA A 213 -10.05 -20.21 1.06
N VAL A 214 -9.41 -19.52 2.01
CA VAL A 214 -9.83 -18.18 2.47
C VAL A 214 -9.71 -17.17 1.33
N TRP A 215 -8.62 -17.17 0.56
CA TRP A 215 -8.49 -16.32 -0.61
C TRP A 215 -9.64 -16.51 -1.61
N LYS A 216 -10.00 -17.73 -1.96
CA LYS A 216 -11.13 -17.99 -2.87
C LYS A 216 -12.44 -17.45 -2.33
N ARG A 217 -12.69 -17.59 -1.02
CA ARG A 217 -13.93 -17.20 -0.35
C ARG A 217 -14.02 -15.68 -0.15
N ASP A 218 -12.93 -15.06 0.36
CA ASP A 218 -12.99 -13.72 0.97
C ASP A 218 -12.33 -12.63 0.15
N ARG A 219 -11.63 -12.92 -0.95
CA ARG A 219 -10.89 -11.95 -1.77
C ARG A 219 -11.70 -10.78 -2.34
N ARG A 220 -13.01 -10.75 -2.15
CA ARG A 220 -13.92 -9.70 -2.62
C ARG A 220 -14.59 -8.94 -1.49
N LYS A 221 -14.26 -9.24 -0.23
CA LYS A 221 -14.87 -8.64 0.95
C LYS A 221 -14.28 -7.28 1.35
N HIS A 222 -13.67 -6.57 0.44
CA HIS A 222 -13.14 -5.23 0.67
C HIS A 222 -13.71 -4.24 -0.34
N ALA A 223 -13.77 -2.94 0.06
CA ALA A 223 -14.27 -1.87 -0.80
C ALA A 223 -13.38 -1.63 -2.04
N SER A 224 -12.06 -1.86 -1.92
CA SER A 224 -11.15 -1.97 -3.06
C SER A 224 -11.14 -3.42 -3.57
N PRO A 225 -11.15 -3.66 -4.88
CA PRO A 225 -11.09 -5.01 -5.46
C PRO A 225 -9.72 -5.68 -5.27
N ASN A 226 -8.74 -4.96 -4.73
CA ASN A 226 -7.33 -5.34 -4.66
C ASN A 226 -6.86 -5.68 -3.24
N SER A 227 -7.23 -4.91 -2.22
CA SER A 227 -6.72 -5.05 -0.84
C SER A 227 -7.01 -6.43 -0.25
N ALA A 228 -8.25 -6.94 -0.40
CA ALA A 228 -8.61 -8.26 0.10
C ALA A 228 -7.86 -9.43 -0.57
N GLN A 229 -7.17 -9.22 -1.68
CA GLN A 229 -6.42 -10.30 -2.34
C GLN A 229 -5.30 -10.82 -1.44
N THR A 230 -4.48 -9.93 -0.92
CA THR A 230 -3.35 -10.27 -0.05
C THR A 230 -3.76 -10.45 1.41
N GLU A 231 -4.72 -9.66 1.90
CA GLU A 231 -5.26 -9.81 3.26
C GLU A 231 -5.89 -11.19 3.47
N ALA A 232 -6.68 -11.69 2.52
CA ALA A 232 -7.32 -13.00 2.62
C ALA A 232 -6.30 -14.15 2.64
N VAL A 233 -5.24 -14.04 1.85
CA VAL A 233 -4.13 -15.01 1.89
C VAL A 233 -3.45 -14.99 3.25
N CYS A 234 -3.15 -13.80 3.76
CA CYS A 234 -2.50 -13.62 5.05
C CYS A 234 -3.36 -14.17 6.19
N ALA A 235 -4.66 -13.83 6.21
CA ALA A 235 -5.61 -14.34 7.19
C ALA A 235 -5.65 -15.87 7.21
N GLY A 236 -5.72 -16.51 6.05
CA GLY A 236 -5.73 -17.95 5.92
C GLY A 236 -4.41 -18.61 6.34
N ALA A 237 -3.27 -18.07 5.91
CA ALA A 237 -1.96 -18.61 6.23
C ALA A 237 -1.63 -18.52 7.73
N LEU A 238 -2.03 -17.44 8.39
CA LEU A 238 -1.86 -17.20 9.82
C LEU A 238 -2.98 -17.81 10.69
N GLN A 239 -4.09 -18.24 10.08
CA GLN A 239 -5.28 -18.78 10.74
C GLN A 239 -5.97 -17.75 11.68
N VAL A 240 -5.96 -16.49 11.29
CA VAL A 240 -6.53 -15.36 12.05
C VAL A 240 -7.66 -14.69 11.29
N GLN A 241 -8.52 -13.98 12.02
CA GLN A 241 -9.52 -13.11 11.43
C GLN A 241 -9.01 -11.68 11.32
N LEU A 242 -9.03 -11.11 10.11
CA LEU A 242 -8.66 -9.75 9.77
C LEU A 242 -9.88 -8.91 9.37
N ALA A 243 -9.67 -7.64 9.06
CA ALA A 243 -10.70 -6.66 8.69
C ALA A 243 -11.78 -6.50 9.78
N GLY A 244 -13.03 -6.24 9.42
CA GLY A 244 -14.10 -5.85 10.33
C GLY A 244 -14.19 -4.34 10.52
N ASP A 245 -15.10 -3.91 11.35
CA ASP A 245 -15.44 -2.52 11.57
C ASP A 245 -14.22 -1.65 11.92
N ALA A 246 -14.15 -0.47 11.35
CA ALA A 246 -13.04 0.47 11.59
C ALA A 246 -13.55 1.91 11.66
N TYR A 247 -12.89 2.71 12.47
CA TYR A 247 -13.16 4.15 12.56
C TYR A 247 -12.24 4.91 11.60
N TYR A 248 -12.84 5.85 10.89
CA TYR A 248 -12.14 6.81 10.03
C TYR A 248 -12.69 8.21 10.31
N PHE A 249 -11.83 9.12 10.71
CA PHE A 249 -12.23 10.50 11.05
C PHE A 249 -13.38 10.55 12.07
N GLY A 250 -13.35 9.69 13.09
CA GLY A 250 -14.34 9.58 14.13
C GLY A 250 -15.66 8.90 13.72
N LYS A 251 -15.82 8.46 12.47
CA LYS A 251 -17.01 7.74 11.98
C LYS A 251 -16.74 6.26 11.86
N LEU A 252 -17.70 5.43 12.29
CA LEU A 252 -17.66 3.99 12.14
C LEU A 252 -18.00 3.60 10.70
N TYR A 253 -17.13 2.80 10.09
CA TYR A 253 -17.35 2.18 8.78
C TYR A 253 -17.47 0.66 8.97
N PRO A 254 -18.67 0.10 8.80
CA PRO A 254 -18.85 -1.34 8.86
C PRO A 254 -18.13 -2.01 7.69
N LYS A 255 -17.38 -3.06 7.99
CA LYS A 255 -16.65 -3.87 7.02
C LYS A 255 -16.83 -5.35 7.32
N GLU A 256 -16.89 -6.16 6.28
CA GLU A 256 -16.90 -7.62 6.45
C GLU A 256 -15.55 -8.09 7.01
N THR A 257 -15.58 -9.16 7.80
CA THR A 257 -14.37 -9.83 8.27
C THR A 257 -13.79 -10.73 7.20
N ILE A 258 -12.47 -10.89 7.20
CA ILE A 258 -11.69 -11.70 6.28
C ILE A 258 -10.97 -12.79 7.09
N GLY A 259 -11.11 -14.06 6.66
CA GLY A 259 -10.56 -15.19 7.38
C GLY A 259 -11.47 -15.68 8.52
N ASP A 260 -10.93 -16.61 9.28
CA ASP A 260 -11.63 -17.29 10.39
C ASP A 260 -10.84 -17.06 11.68
N ASP A 261 -11.55 -16.88 12.79
CA ASP A 261 -10.96 -16.71 14.13
C ASP A 261 -10.58 -18.10 14.72
N VAL A 262 -9.52 -18.70 14.17
CA VAL A 262 -9.01 -20.00 14.64
C VAL A 262 -7.95 -19.81 15.71
N ARG A 263 -7.12 -18.76 15.53
CA ARG A 263 -6.11 -18.34 16.49
C ARG A 263 -6.30 -16.89 16.85
N PRO A 264 -6.17 -16.52 18.13
CA PRO A 264 -6.24 -15.12 18.51
C PRO A 264 -5.11 -14.33 17.84
N VAL A 265 -5.43 -13.16 17.34
CA VAL A 265 -4.42 -12.26 16.78
C VAL A 265 -3.48 -11.80 17.89
N SER A 266 -2.18 -12.04 17.70
CA SER A 266 -1.12 -11.70 18.65
C SER A 266 0.04 -11.02 17.94
N TYR A 267 0.81 -10.22 18.66
CA TYR A 267 2.01 -9.54 18.14
C TYR A 267 3.05 -10.49 17.53
N THR A 268 3.01 -11.78 17.87
CA THR A 268 3.88 -12.80 17.26
C THR A 268 3.64 -12.95 15.75
N HIS A 269 2.45 -12.57 15.26
CA HIS A 269 2.16 -12.55 13.82
C HIS A 269 2.87 -11.42 13.05
N LEU A 270 3.46 -10.46 13.76
CA LEU A 270 4.30 -9.39 13.16
C LEU A 270 5.77 -9.82 13.01
N THR A 271 6.16 -10.94 13.58
CA THR A 271 7.49 -11.51 13.37
C THR A 271 7.44 -12.41 12.15
N LEU A 272 8.33 -12.18 11.18
CA LEU A 272 8.55 -13.15 10.11
C LEU A 272 8.92 -14.51 10.74
N PRO A 273 8.63 -15.65 10.08
CA PRO A 273 8.85 -17.01 10.61
C PRO A 273 10.35 -17.37 10.75
N THR A 274 11.20 -16.40 11.06
CA THR A 274 12.63 -16.62 11.35
C THR A 274 12.88 -17.26 12.70
N ASN A 275 11.86 -17.39 13.56
CA ASN A 275 11.96 -17.98 14.90
C ASN A 275 10.83 -18.99 15.20
N SER A 276 10.40 -19.79 14.26
CA SER A 276 9.53 -20.94 14.56
C SER A 276 10.29 -22.14 15.17
N ARG A 277 11.16 -21.84 16.14
CA ARG A 277 11.72 -22.81 17.09
C ARG A 277 11.62 -22.21 18.49
N VAL A 278 10.42 -22.18 19.03
CA VAL A 278 10.13 -22.29 20.44
C VAL A 278 8.87 -23.10 20.58
#